data_687bef201773de64d6967f8c1901b304
#
_entry.id   687bef201773de64d6967f8c1901b304
#
_cell.length_a   1.000
_cell.length_b   1.000
_cell.length_c   1.000
_cell.angle_alpha   90.00
_cell.angle_beta   90.00
_cell.angle_gamma   90.00
#
_symmetry.space_group_name_H-M   'P 1'
#
loop_
_entity.id
_entity.type
_entity.pdbx_description
1 polymer ?
#
loop_
_entity_poly.entity_id
_entity_poly.type
_entity_poly.pdbx_seq_one_letter_code
_entity_poly.pdbx_strand_id
1 'polypeptide(L)'
;MSNLNKILKKELDTIRKNGLYKSERLIFSPQNSKIIIKGNNEVLNFCANNYLGLSNHPDLLAAAKEGIDKFGFGLSSVRFICGTQSIHKILESKISEFLDLETRS
;
A
#
# COMPACT_ATOMS: atom_id res chain seq x y z
N MET A 1 -17.65 30.58 0.63
CA MET A 1 -16.97 29.54 -0.17
C MET A 1 -15.96 30.22 -1.08
N SER A 2 -14.72 29.75 -1.13
CA SER A 2 -13.69 30.28 -2.02
C SER A 2 -14.11 30.12 -3.51
N ASN A 3 -13.58 30.96 -4.40
CA ASN A 3 -13.84 30.86 -5.84
C ASN A 3 -13.46 29.47 -6.39
N LEU A 4 -12.39 28.89 -5.86
CA LEU A 4 -11.92 27.54 -6.18
C LEU A 4 -13.00 26.49 -5.89
N ASN A 5 -13.65 26.54 -4.72
CA ASN A 5 -14.70 25.56 -4.38
C ASN A 5 -15.89 25.61 -5.31
N LYS A 6 -16.24 26.79 -5.84
CA LYS A 6 -17.32 26.92 -6.83
C LYS A 6 -16.94 26.26 -8.15
N ILE A 7 -15.68 26.46 -8.60
CA ILE A 7 -15.16 25.86 -9.84
C ILE A 7 -15.14 24.34 -9.72
N LEU A 8 -14.56 23.81 -8.62
CA LEU A 8 -14.48 22.36 -8.38
C LEU A 8 -15.85 21.70 -8.27
N LYS A 9 -16.81 22.36 -7.63
CA LYS A 9 -18.18 21.84 -7.54
C LYS A 9 -18.83 21.73 -8.92
N LYS A 10 -18.70 22.77 -9.76
CA LYS A 10 -19.22 22.74 -11.13
C LYS A 10 -18.61 21.61 -11.96
N GLU A 11 -17.31 21.39 -11.83
CA GLU A 11 -16.61 20.31 -12.54
C GLU A 11 -17.10 18.93 -12.07
N LEU A 12 -17.20 18.71 -10.76
CA LEU A 12 -17.75 17.47 -10.20
C LEU A 12 -19.18 17.20 -10.65
N ASP A 13 -20.02 18.23 -10.72
CA ASP A 13 -21.39 18.10 -11.19
C ASP A 13 -21.43 17.72 -12.69
N THR A 14 -20.51 18.26 -13.49
CA THR A 14 -20.36 17.87 -14.90
C THR A 14 -19.93 16.41 -15.04
N ILE A 15 -18.94 15.96 -14.26
CA ILE A 15 -18.49 14.57 -14.24
C ILE A 15 -19.64 13.62 -13.86
N ARG A 16 -20.46 13.98 -12.86
CA ARG A 16 -21.64 13.20 -12.46
C ARG A 16 -22.69 13.13 -13.55
N LYS A 17 -23.02 14.27 -14.18
CA LYS A 17 -24.01 14.34 -15.27
C LYS A 17 -23.60 13.48 -16.47
N ASN A 18 -22.31 13.41 -16.75
CA ASN A 18 -21.76 12.62 -17.85
C ASN A 18 -21.60 11.12 -17.50
N GLY A 19 -22.00 10.68 -16.31
CA GLY A 19 -21.87 9.29 -15.88
C GLY A 19 -20.41 8.84 -15.64
N LEU A 20 -19.47 9.79 -15.55
CA LEU A 20 -18.05 9.52 -15.38
C LEU A 20 -17.62 9.45 -13.90
N TYR A 21 -18.50 9.83 -12.98
CA TYR A 21 -18.22 9.80 -11.56
C TYR A 21 -18.21 8.35 -11.05
N LYS A 22 -17.05 7.90 -10.54
CA LYS A 22 -16.90 6.57 -9.93
C LYS A 22 -17.09 6.68 -8.43
N SER A 23 -18.10 5.98 -7.90
CA SER A 23 -18.28 5.84 -6.46
C SER A 23 -17.32 4.81 -5.90
N GLU A 24 -16.58 5.18 -4.86
CA GLU A 24 -15.69 4.27 -4.15
C GLU A 24 -16.50 3.32 -3.25
N ARG A 25 -16.10 2.06 -3.23
CA ARG A 25 -16.64 1.05 -2.30
C ARG A 25 -15.73 0.97 -1.09
N LEU A 26 -16.28 1.27 0.08
CA LEU A 26 -15.52 1.19 1.34
C LEU A 26 -15.37 -0.26 1.77
N ILE A 27 -14.12 -0.66 2.02
CA ILE A 27 -13.74 -1.98 2.54
C ILE A 27 -13.46 -1.83 4.03
N PHE A 28 -14.00 -2.74 4.84
CA PHE A 28 -13.91 -2.74 6.30
C PHE A 28 -13.13 -3.94 6.85
N SER A 29 -12.45 -4.67 6.00
CA SER A 29 -11.60 -5.81 6.35
C SER A 29 -10.20 -5.66 5.76
N PRO A 30 -9.21 -6.46 6.19
CA PRO A 30 -7.97 -6.63 5.44
C PRO A 30 -8.23 -7.08 4.00
N GLN A 31 -7.24 -6.84 3.11
CA GLN A 31 -7.30 -7.31 1.72
C GLN A 31 -7.09 -8.82 1.67
N ASN A 32 -8.10 -9.51 1.17
CA ASN A 32 -8.15 -10.95 0.97
C ASN A 32 -9.00 -11.29 -0.25
N SER A 33 -9.10 -12.59 -0.58
CA SER A 33 -10.05 -13.09 -1.59
C SER A 33 -11.51 -12.83 -1.21
N LYS A 34 -11.80 -12.80 0.10
CA LYS A 34 -13.07 -12.36 0.68
C LYS A 34 -12.85 -11.10 1.49
N ILE A 35 -13.66 -10.09 1.26
CA ILE A 35 -13.61 -8.80 1.94
C ILE A 35 -14.98 -8.39 2.45
N ILE A 36 -14.99 -7.59 3.50
CA ILE A 36 -16.23 -7.00 4.05
C ILE A 36 -16.35 -5.58 3.52
N ILE A 37 -17.48 -5.28 2.90
CA ILE A 37 -17.82 -3.95 2.43
C ILE A 37 -18.88 -3.31 3.34
N LYS A 38 -19.20 -2.04 3.09
CA LYS A 38 -20.22 -1.29 3.85
C LYS A 38 -21.51 -2.10 4.00
N GLY A 39 -22.05 -2.14 5.21
CA GLY A 39 -23.24 -2.92 5.56
C GLY A 39 -22.93 -4.36 6.01
N ASN A 40 -21.68 -4.65 6.34
CA ASN A 40 -21.22 -5.97 6.80
C ASN A 40 -21.45 -7.11 5.79
N ASN A 41 -21.48 -6.78 4.50
CA ASN A 41 -21.63 -7.75 3.43
C ASN A 41 -20.28 -8.33 3.04
N GLU A 42 -20.13 -9.66 3.10
CA GLU A 42 -18.97 -10.37 2.57
C GLU A 42 -19.11 -10.51 1.06
N VAL A 43 -18.05 -10.15 0.32
CA VAL A 43 -17.98 -10.28 -1.13
C VAL A 43 -16.65 -10.86 -1.58
N LEU A 44 -16.62 -11.49 -2.75
CA LEU A 44 -15.39 -11.94 -3.39
C LEU A 44 -14.68 -10.75 -4.05
N ASN A 45 -13.37 -10.68 -3.83
CA ASN A 45 -12.53 -9.60 -4.35
C ASN A 45 -11.71 -10.09 -5.56
N PHE A 46 -12.18 -9.78 -6.75
CA PHE A 46 -11.49 -10.09 -8.02
C PHE A 46 -10.65 -8.91 -8.56
N CYS A 47 -10.62 -7.79 -7.85
CA CYS A 47 -10.01 -6.55 -8.35
C CYS A 47 -8.67 -6.23 -7.68
N ALA A 48 -8.24 -7.00 -6.68
CA ALA A 48 -7.02 -6.73 -5.95
C ALA A 48 -5.77 -7.19 -6.71
N ASN A 49 -4.71 -6.38 -6.67
CA ASN A 49 -3.38 -6.76 -7.14
C ASN A 49 -2.64 -7.59 -6.08
N ASN A 50 -3.30 -8.63 -5.59
CA ASN A 50 -2.80 -9.53 -4.54
C ASN A 50 -2.59 -10.94 -5.10
N TYR A 51 -1.88 -11.03 -6.22
CA TYR A 51 -1.72 -12.26 -7.02
C TYR A 51 -1.11 -13.42 -6.23
N LEU A 52 -0.23 -13.13 -5.29
CA LEU A 52 0.43 -14.14 -4.45
C LEU A 52 -0.24 -14.34 -3.09
N GLY A 53 -1.34 -13.62 -2.80
CA GLY A 53 -2.04 -13.71 -1.52
C GLY A 53 -1.28 -13.15 -0.32
N LEU A 54 -0.25 -12.33 -0.55
CA LEU A 54 0.68 -11.88 0.49
C LEU A 54 0.23 -10.63 1.27
N SER A 55 -0.78 -9.90 0.79
CA SER A 55 -1.20 -8.62 1.40
C SER A 55 -1.58 -8.72 2.88
N ASN A 56 -2.07 -9.87 3.32
CA ASN A 56 -2.47 -10.13 4.70
C ASN A 56 -1.92 -11.48 5.22
N HIS A 57 -0.76 -11.88 4.70
CA HIS A 57 -0.13 -13.12 5.13
C HIS A 57 0.40 -12.98 6.57
N PRO A 58 0.11 -13.94 7.47
CA PRO A 58 0.47 -13.83 8.89
C PRO A 58 1.97 -13.64 9.12
N ASP A 59 2.81 -14.33 8.39
CA ASP A 59 4.27 -14.22 8.53
C ASP A 59 4.78 -12.84 8.11
N LEU A 60 4.20 -12.24 7.07
CA LEU A 60 4.56 -10.89 6.64
C LEU A 60 4.10 -9.83 7.64
N LEU A 61 2.93 -10.02 8.24
CA LEU A 61 2.44 -9.14 9.31
C LEU A 61 3.32 -9.23 10.56
N ALA A 62 3.75 -10.43 10.93
CA ALA A 62 4.66 -10.65 12.06
C ALA A 62 6.02 -9.98 11.79
N ALA A 63 6.61 -10.22 10.62
CA ALA A 63 7.89 -9.64 10.22
C ALA A 63 7.84 -8.10 10.15
N ALA A 64 6.72 -7.53 9.67
CA ALA A 64 6.54 -6.08 9.62
C ALA A 64 6.49 -5.46 11.02
N LYS A 65 5.78 -6.09 11.97
CA LYS A 65 5.73 -5.65 13.37
C LYS A 65 7.09 -5.73 14.04
N GLU A 66 7.80 -6.85 13.89
CA GLU A 66 9.17 -7.03 14.39
C GLU A 66 10.12 -5.97 13.80
N GLY A 67 10.00 -5.69 12.50
CA GLY A 67 10.78 -4.65 11.84
C GLY A 67 10.55 -3.26 12.44
N ILE A 68 9.29 -2.90 12.71
CA ILE A 68 8.92 -1.64 13.35
C ILE A 68 9.47 -1.57 14.78
N ASP A 69 9.33 -2.64 15.55
CA ASP A 69 9.82 -2.69 16.93
C ASP A 69 11.36 -2.55 17.01
N LYS A 70 12.07 -3.14 16.05
CA LYS A 70 13.53 -3.14 16.02
C LYS A 70 14.17 -1.90 15.41
N PHE A 71 13.56 -1.36 14.34
CA PHE A 71 14.16 -0.27 13.54
C PHE A 71 13.39 1.04 13.60
N GLY A 72 12.20 1.05 14.22
CA GLY A 72 11.29 2.18 14.23
C GLY A 72 10.46 2.29 12.94
N PHE A 73 9.53 3.25 12.94
CA PHE A 73 8.61 3.44 11.82
C PHE A 73 9.26 4.18 10.64
N GLY A 74 10.11 5.16 10.91
CA GLY A 74 10.67 6.05 9.90
C GLY A 74 12.19 6.02 9.85
N LEU A 75 12.75 6.04 8.64
CA LEU A 75 14.20 6.04 8.43
C LEU A 75 14.82 7.44 8.51
N SER A 76 14.00 8.48 8.37
CA SER A 76 14.27 9.91 8.61
C SER A 76 15.49 10.53 7.93
N SER A 77 16.17 9.83 7.02
CA SER A 77 17.30 10.34 6.26
C SER A 77 17.45 9.63 4.92
N VAL A 78 18.13 10.30 3.98
CA VAL A 78 18.55 9.68 2.73
C VAL A 78 19.72 8.73 2.98
N ARG A 79 19.77 7.64 2.22
CA ARG A 79 20.66 6.50 2.48
C ARG A 79 22.15 6.88 2.55
N PHE A 80 22.63 7.72 1.66
CA PHE A 80 24.07 8.04 1.57
C PHE A 80 24.56 9.02 2.65
N ILE A 81 23.68 9.69 3.39
CA ILE A 81 24.07 10.57 4.51
C ILE A 81 24.09 9.78 5.82
N CYS A 82 22.92 9.41 6.36
CA CYS A 82 22.80 8.66 7.60
C CYS A 82 21.56 7.74 7.64
N GLY A 83 20.96 7.44 6.47
CA GLY A 83 19.71 6.67 6.37
C GLY A 83 19.92 5.19 5.99
N THR A 84 21.16 4.71 5.82
CA THR A 84 21.41 3.29 5.55
C THR A 84 21.45 2.51 6.84
N GLN A 85 20.43 1.67 7.03
CA GLN A 85 20.34 0.74 8.16
C GLN A 85 20.75 -0.67 7.72
N SER A 86 21.07 -1.54 8.69
CA SER A 86 21.44 -2.93 8.42
C SER A 86 20.39 -3.72 7.63
N ILE A 87 19.11 -3.43 7.83
CA ILE A 87 18.00 -4.06 7.11
C ILE A 87 18.07 -3.81 5.58
N HIS A 88 18.57 -2.67 5.15
CA HIS A 88 18.78 -2.41 3.71
C HIS A 88 19.84 -3.35 3.13
N LYS A 89 20.95 -3.52 3.85
CA LYS A 89 22.04 -4.39 3.39
C LYS A 89 21.65 -5.87 3.39
N ILE A 90 20.87 -6.29 4.38
CA ILE A 90 20.30 -7.65 4.44
C ILE A 90 19.38 -7.88 3.22
N LEU A 91 18.50 -6.92 2.90
CA LEU A 91 17.61 -7.05 1.76
C LEU A 91 18.37 -7.07 0.43
N GLU A 92 19.35 -6.18 0.25
CA GLU A 92 20.22 -6.15 -0.93
C GLU A 92 20.93 -7.50 -1.15
N SER A 93 21.52 -8.06 -0.09
CA SER A 93 22.19 -9.37 -0.15
C SER A 93 21.22 -10.49 -0.55
N LYS A 94 20.02 -10.53 0.06
CA LYS A 94 19.02 -11.55 -0.25
C LYS A 94 18.49 -11.45 -1.68
N ILE A 95 18.30 -10.24 -2.19
CA ILE A 95 17.86 -10.04 -3.59
C ILE A 95 18.97 -10.47 -4.55
N SER A 96 20.22 -10.12 -4.27
CA SER A 96 21.37 -10.55 -5.10
C SER A 96 21.52 -12.06 -5.12
N GLU A 97 21.44 -12.71 -3.97
CA GLU A 97 21.49 -14.18 -3.86
C GLU A 97 20.34 -14.82 -4.67
N PHE A 98 19.12 -14.30 -4.54
CA PHE A 98 17.96 -14.82 -5.25
C PHE A 98 18.09 -14.68 -6.78
N LEU A 99 18.68 -13.59 -7.25
CA LEU A 99 18.84 -13.29 -8.68
C LEU A 99 20.16 -13.77 -9.27
N ASP A 100 21.01 -14.42 -8.46
CA ASP A 100 22.39 -14.82 -8.84
C ASP A 100 23.21 -13.63 -9.41
N LEU A 101 23.13 -12.50 -8.72
CA LEU A 101 23.80 -11.25 -9.06
C LEU A 101 24.82 -10.87 -8.01
N GLU A 102 25.91 -10.19 -8.42
CA GLU A 102 26.86 -9.63 -7.47
C GLU A 102 26.28 -8.37 -6.80
N THR A 103 26.36 -8.31 -5.45
CA THR A 103 26.09 -7.07 -4.70
C THR A 103 27.24 -6.09 -4.93
N ARG A 104 26.96 -4.91 -5.49
CA ARG A 104 27.92 -3.81 -5.42
C ARG A 104 27.93 -3.27 -3.97
N SER A 105 29.05 -3.45 -3.31
CA SER A 105 29.37 -2.86 -1.99
C SER A 105 29.50 -1.34 -2.09
#